data_7e3f47934781c1036ffe249bb2927bb8
#
_entry.id   7e3f47934781c1036ffe249bb2927bb8
#
_cell.length_a   1.000
_cell.length_b   1.000
_cell.length_c   1.000
_cell.angle_alpha   90.00
_cell.angle_beta   90.00
_cell.angle_gamma   90.00
#
_symmetry.space_group_name_H-M   'P 1'
#
loop_
_entity.id
_entity.type
_entity.pdbx_description
1 polymer ?
#
loop_
_entity_poly.entity_id
_entity_poly.type
_entity_poly.pdbx_seq_one_letter_code
_entity_poly.pdbx_strand_id
1 'polypeptide(L)'
;FAAGCYDAQVVTSGPNVMAVLSVLDLSPITEGSTPRNALTNTLDLAQHAERWGYSRIWVAEHHNMQGIASAATAVVIGHVAGGTNHIRVGSGGIMLPNHAPLVIAEQFGTLEALYPGRIDLGIGRAPGTDQMTARALRRTLSGSVDDFPRDVMELRQYLADADPNQRVRAVPGEGAGVPIWILGSSLYGAHLAAALGMPYAFASHFAPAAMMDAVEV
;
A
#
# COMPACT_ATOMS: atom_id res chain seq x y z
N PHE A 1 4.47 -23.11 16.97
CA PHE A 1 5.40 -21.97 17.05
C PHE A 1 6.44 -22.12 15.93
N ALA A 2 6.18 -21.61 14.74
CA ALA A 2 7.20 -21.34 13.75
C ALA A 2 7.00 -19.89 13.35
N ALA A 3 7.79 -18.98 13.94
CA ALA A 3 7.93 -17.62 13.50
C ALA A 3 8.55 -17.67 12.10
N GLY A 4 7.77 -17.39 11.06
CA GLY A 4 8.30 -17.11 9.74
C GLY A 4 9.11 -15.83 9.83
N CYS A 5 10.43 -15.95 9.98
CA CYS A 5 11.36 -14.86 9.78
C CYS A 5 11.22 -14.41 8.34
N TYR A 6 10.58 -13.27 8.13
CA TYR A 6 10.88 -12.47 6.95
C TYR A 6 12.32 -12.01 7.12
N ASP A 7 13.24 -12.64 6.38
CA ASP A 7 14.59 -12.15 6.23
C ASP A 7 14.51 -10.73 5.67
N ALA A 8 14.59 -9.74 6.55
CA ALA A 8 15.06 -8.44 6.19
C ALA A 8 16.51 -8.66 5.76
N GLN A 9 16.76 -8.88 4.48
CA GLN A 9 18.09 -8.86 3.93
C GLN A 9 18.65 -7.46 4.18
N VAL A 10 19.34 -7.33 5.31
CA VAL A 10 20.31 -6.26 5.51
C VAL A 10 21.37 -6.50 4.45
N VAL A 11 21.29 -5.73 3.39
CA VAL A 11 22.27 -5.74 2.33
C VAL A 11 23.55 -5.16 2.90
N THR A 12 24.42 -6.01 3.42
CA THR A 12 25.76 -5.63 3.86
C THR A 12 26.55 -5.20 2.62
N SER A 13 27.12 -4.01 2.69
CA SER A 13 27.90 -3.33 1.66
C SER A 13 29.08 -4.17 1.14
N GLY A 14 28.85 -4.81 -0.03
CA GLY A 14 29.92 -5.28 -0.91
C GLY A 14 29.93 -4.39 -2.17
N PRO A 15 31.02 -4.36 -2.94
CA PRO A 15 31.24 -3.35 -3.98
C PRO A 15 30.33 -3.42 -5.21
N ASN A 16 29.22 -4.18 -5.21
CA ASN A 16 28.27 -4.29 -6.33
C ASN A 16 26.82 -4.63 -5.91
N VAL A 17 26.34 -4.09 -4.81
CA VAL A 17 24.93 -4.28 -4.48
C VAL A 17 24.09 -3.28 -5.29
N MET A 18 23.45 -3.77 -6.35
CA MET A 18 22.45 -2.98 -7.09
C MET A 18 21.23 -2.74 -6.18
N ALA A 19 20.84 -1.47 -6.04
CA ALA A 19 19.62 -1.13 -5.31
C ALA A 19 18.40 -1.78 -5.97
N VAL A 20 17.49 -2.33 -5.16
CA VAL A 20 16.20 -2.84 -5.63
C VAL A 20 15.32 -1.65 -5.97
N LEU A 21 14.98 -1.49 -7.25
CA LEU A 21 14.17 -0.38 -7.74
C LEU A 21 12.68 -0.72 -7.74
N SER A 22 11.87 0.28 -7.40
CA SER A 22 10.41 0.21 -7.42
C SER A 22 9.82 1.47 -8.04
N VAL A 23 8.60 1.38 -8.57
CA VAL A 23 7.86 2.52 -9.14
C VAL A 23 6.71 2.88 -8.21
N LEU A 24 6.46 4.18 -8.03
CA LEU A 24 5.24 4.72 -7.45
C LEU A 24 4.54 5.55 -8.54
N ASP A 25 3.30 5.21 -8.85
CA ASP A 25 2.49 5.88 -9.86
C ASP A 25 1.19 6.43 -9.25
N LEU A 26 0.77 7.58 -9.75
CA LEU A 26 -0.48 8.25 -9.36
C LEU A 26 -1.55 8.17 -10.45
N SER A 27 -1.28 7.50 -11.55
CA SER A 27 -2.12 7.51 -12.77
C SER A 27 -2.46 8.94 -13.22
N PRO A 28 -1.46 9.78 -13.56
CA PRO A 28 -1.66 11.20 -13.80
C PRO A 28 -2.51 11.47 -15.04
N ILE A 29 -3.56 12.29 -14.88
CA ILE A 29 -4.36 12.82 -15.98
C ILE A 29 -3.73 14.14 -16.42
N THR A 30 -2.96 14.10 -17.51
CA THR A 30 -2.30 15.29 -18.05
C THR A 30 -3.31 16.17 -18.80
N GLU A 31 -2.95 17.45 -19.02
CA GLU A 31 -3.78 18.40 -19.76
C GLU A 31 -4.13 17.83 -21.15
N GLY A 32 -5.40 17.94 -21.53
CA GLY A 32 -5.91 17.38 -22.79
C GLY A 32 -6.09 15.85 -22.81
N SER A 33 -5.77 15.16 -21.72
CA SER A 33 -5.92 13.71 -21.59
C SER A 33 -7.20 13.30 -20.87
N THR A 34 -7.41 12.01 -20.71
CA THR A 34 -8.59 11.42 -20.07
C THR A 34 -8.19 10.44 -18.96
N PRO A 35 -9.07 10.15 -17.98
CA PRO A 35 -8.81 9.09 -17.00
C PRO A 35 -8.51 7.73 -17.65
N ARG A 36 -9.18 7.41 -18.77
CA ARG A 36 -8.90 6.18 -19.51
C ARG A 36 -7.44 6.13 -19.99
N ASN A 37 -6.94 7.22 -20.57
CA ASN A 37 -5.55 7.27 -21.04
C ASN A 37 -4.57 7.17 -19.87
N ALA A 38 -4.84 7.85 -18.75
CA ALA A 38 -4.01 7.76 -17.54
C ALA A 38 -3.90 6.32 -17.04
N LEU A 39 -5.01 5.60 -16.92
CA LEU A 39 -5.02 4.20 -16.48
C LEU A 39 -4.36 3.25 -17.49
N THR A 40 -4.51 3.53 -18.80
CA THR A 40 -3.77 2.78 -19.83
C THR A 40 -2.27 3.02 -19.71
N ASN A 41 -1.84 4.26 -19.49
CA ASN A 41 -0.43 4.60 -19.30
C ASN A 41 0.15 3.97 -18.03
N THR A 42 -0.62 3.87 -16.93
CA THR A 42 -0.21 3.16 -15.72
C THR A 42 0.08 1.68 -16.01
N LEU A 43 -0.77 1.01 -16.77
CA LEU A 43 -0.52 -0.37 -17.19
C LEU A 43 0.71 -0.48 -18.10
N ASP A 44 0.85 0.41 -19.08
CA ASP A 44 2.01 0.44 -19.97
C ASP A 44 3.31 0.66 -19.19
N LEU A 45 3.31 1.60 -18.23
CA LEU A 45 4.44 1.82 -17.31
C LEU A 45 4.77 0.57 -16.52
N ALA A 46 3.78 -0.15 -15.99
CA ALA A 46 3.98 -1.37 -15.23
C ALA A 46 4.63 -2.48 -16.09
N GLN A 47 4.17 -2.64 -17.33
CA GLN A 47 4.73 -3.59 -18.28
C GLN A 47 6.16 -3.24 -18.68
N HIS A 48 6.50 -1.95 -18.79
CA HIS A 48 7.88 -1.50 -19.03
C HIS A 48 8.75 -1.72 -17.80
N ALA A 49 8.28 -1.35 -16.60
CA ALA A 49 8.99 -1.58 -15.35
C ALA A 49 9.30 -3.07 -15.14
N GLU A 50 8.33 -3.95 -15.45
CA GLU A 50 8.53 -5.40 -15.42
C GLU A 50 9.67 -5.85 -16.35
N ARG A 51 9.66 -5.38 -17.62
CA ARG A 51 10.72 -5.70 -18.58
C ARG A 51 12.09 -5.16 -18.19
N TRP A 52 12.14 -4.05 -17.46
CA TRP A 52 13.38 -3.43 -16.98
C TRP A 52 13.87 -4.00 -15.66
N GLY A 53 13.17 -4.99 -15.09
CA GLY A 53 13.57 -5.67 -13.87
C GLY A 53 13.30 -4.90 -12.58
N TYR A 54 12.34 -3.96 -12.59
CA TYR A 54 11.84 -3.35 -11.36
C TYR A 54 11.10 -4.39 -10.53
N SER A 55 11.29 -4.34 -9.22
CA SER A 55 10.72 -5.34 -8.30
C SER A 55 9.22 -5.16 -8.08
N ARG A 56 8.74 -3.91 -8.08
CA ARG A 56 7.33 -3.59 -7.82
C ARG A 56 6.90 -2.28 -8.45
N ILE A 57 5.59 -2.16 -8.64
CA ILE A 57 4.89 -0.91 -8.91
C ILE A 57 3.78 -0.74 -7.88
N TRP A 58 3.75 0.42 -7.23
CA TRP A 58 2.70 0.80 -6.31
C TRP A 58 1.88 1.95 -6.88
N VAL A 59 0.59 1.93 -6.57
CA VAL A 59 -0.38 2.96 -7.00
C VAL A 59 -0.82 3.73 -5.75
N ALA A 60 -0.74 5.07 -5.82
CA ALA A 60 -1.14 5.93 -4.71
C ALA A 60 -2.65 6.15 -4.68
N GLU A 61 -3.24 6.32 -3.47
CA GLU A 61 -4.63 6.71 -3.28
C GLU A 61 -4.74 8.23 -3.08
N HIS A 62 -5.49 8.89 -3.96
CA HIS A 62 -5.85 10.30 -3.78
C HIS A 62 -7.30 10.52 -4.23
N HIS A 63 -8.05 11.31 -3.47
CA HIS A 63 -9.45 11.60 -3.73
C HIS A 63 -9.66 13.07 -4.06
N ASN A 64 -10.71 13.36 -4.86
CA ASN A 64 -11.10 14.70 -5.28
C ASN A 64 -9.99 15.51 -5.96
N MET A 65 -9.10 14.82 -6.70
CA MET A 65 -8.02 15.41 -7.48
C MET A 65 -8.25 15.16 -8.97
N GLN A 66 -8.55 16.22 -9.73
CA GLN A 66 -8.86 16.11 -11.16
C GLN A 66 -7.68 15.56 -12.00
N GLY A 67 -6.46 15.74 -11.53
CA GLY A 67 -5.24 15.29 -12.20
C GLY A 67 -4.81 13.85 -11.87
N ILE A 68 -5.60 13.09 -11.10
CA ILE A 68 -5.21 11.74 -10.62
C ILE A 68 -6.36 10.76 -10.82
N ALA A 69 -6.09 9.62 -11.48
CA ALA A 69 -7.09 8.61 -11.80
C ALA A 69 -7.11 7.41 -10.83
N SER A 70 -6.23 7.37 -9.83
CA SER A 70 -6.00 6.19 -8.97
C SER A 70 -6.83 6.17 -7.67
N ALA A 71 -7.91 6.94 -7.57
CA ALA A 71 -8.75 7.01 -6.36
C ALA A 71 -9.30 5.64 -5.92
N ALA A 72 -9.73 4.79 -6.87
CA ALA A 72 -10.17 3.44 -6.61
C ALA A 72 -8.97 2.46 -6.67
N THR A 73 -8.03 2.61 -5.75
CA THR A 73 -6.68 2.02 -5.81
C THR A 73 -6.70 0.51 -5.98
N ALA A 74 -7.52 -0.23 -5.23
CA ALA A 74 -7.63 -1.69 -5.36
C ALA A 74 -8.10 -2.14 -6.76
N VAL A 75 -8.99 -1.36 -7.41
CA VAL A 75 -9.46 -1.64 -8.78
C VAL A 75 -8.31 -1.43 -9.78
N VAL A 76 -7.54 -0.35 -9.62
CA VAL A 76 -6.38 -0.07 -10.48
C VAL A 76 -5.30 -1.14 -10.29
N ILE A 77 -5.03 -1.57 -9.07
CA ILE A 77 -4.10 -2.68 -8.77
C ILE A 77 -4.53 -3.95 -9.50
N GLY A 78 -5.82 -4.32 -9.44
CA GLY A 78 -6.34 -5.49 -10.16
C GLY A 78 -6.16 -5.40 -11.67
N HIS A 79 -6.37 -4.20 -12.26
CA HIS A 79 -6.14 -3.95 -13.67
C HIS A 79 -4.66 -4.10 -14.06
N VAL A 80 -3.75 -3.53 -13.27
CA VAL A 80 -2.30 -3.59 -13.52
C VAL A 80 -1.77 -5.01 -13.32
N ALA A 81 -2.18 -5.69 -12.25
CA ALA A 81 -1.76 -7.05 -11.97
C ALA A 81 -2.23 -8.04 -13.05
N GLY A 82 -3.45 -7.83 -13.59
CA GLY A 82 -3.99 -8.62 -14.69
C GLY A 82 -3.28 -8.40 -16.04
N GLY A 83 -2.61 -7.27 -16.20
CA GLY A 83 -1.87 -6.93 -17.42
C GLY A 83 -0.36 -7.13 -17.34
N THR A 84 0.15 -7.68 -16.23
CA THR A 84 1.56 -7.98 -15.97
C THR A 84 1.73 -9.43 -15.48
N ASN A 85 2.96 -9.97 -15.44
CA ASN A 85 3.18 -11.39 -15.15
C ASN A 85 3.97 -11.66 -13.87
N HIS A 86 4.96 -10.83 -13.53
CA HIS A 86 5.94 -11.11 -12.47
C HIS A 86 6.12 -9.98 -11.48
N ILE A 87 6.03 -8.72 -11.94
CA ILE A 87 6.21 -7.54 -11.08
C ILE A 87 5.18 -7.56 -9.95
N ARG A 88 5.61 -7.23 -8.73
CA ARG A 88 4.69 -7.06 -7.62
C ARG A 88 3.88 -5.77 -7.82
N VAL A 89 2.60 -5.82 -7.52
CA VAL A 89 1.69 -4.68 -7.66
C VAL A 89 1.04 -4.40 -6.31
N GLY A 90 0.95 -3.14 -5.93
CA GLY A 90 0.37 -2.82 -4.62
C GLY A 90 -0.04 -1.36 -4.47
N SER A 91 -0.40 -1.02 -3.24
CA SER A 91 -0.74 0.36 -2.87
C SER A 91 0.45 1.09 -2.26
N GLY A 92 0.60 2.35 -2.64
CA GLY A 92 1.64 3.20 -2.09
C GLY A 92 1.10 4.57 -1.63
N GLY A 93 0.05 4.58 -0.74
CA GLY A 93 -0.65 3.51 -0.03
C GLY A 93 -2.16 3.71 0.02
N ILE A 94 -2.85 2.74 0.55
CA ILE A 94 -4.22 2.92 0.99
C ILE A 94 -4.24 3.90 2.16
N MET A 95 -5.06 4.92 2.09
CA MET A 95 -5.27 5.86 3.19
C MET A 95 -6.23 5.23 4.19
N LEU A 96 -5.71 4.32 5.04
CA LEU A 96 -6.51 3.45 5.90
C LEU A 96 -7.57 4.19 6.73
N PRO A 97 -7.31 5.42 7.25
CA PRO A 97 -8.35 6.16 7.93
C PRO A 97 -9.61 6.46 7.10
N ASN A 98 -9.62 6.34 5.79
CA ASN A 98 -10.79 6.52 4.93
C ASN A 98 -11.64 5.26 4.76
N HIS A 99 -11.18 4.12 5.26
CA HIS A 99 -11.75 2.80 4.99
C HIS A 99 -12.06 2.02 6.26
N ALA A 100 -12.98 1.07 6.16
CA ALA A 100 -13.11 0.02 7.17
C ALA A 100 -12.01 -1.04 6.95
N PRO A 101 -11.24 -1.41 7.98
CA PRO A 101 -10.18 -2.44 7.86
C PRO A 101 -10.64 -3.76 7.23
N LEU A 102 -11.87 -4.20 7.55
CA LEU A 102 -12.47 -5.40 6.96
C LEU A 102 -12.55 -5.30 5.43
N VAL A 103 -13.03 -4.16 4.90
CA VAL A 103 -13.18 -3.97 3.44
C VAL A 103 -11.82 -4.00 2.74
N ILE A 104 -10.79 -3.42 3.34
CA ILE A 104 -9.43 -3.45 2.79
C ILE A 104 -8.88 -4.88 2.82
N ALA A 105 -9.10 -5.63 3.91
CA ALA A 105 -8.69 -7.02 4.00
C ALA A 105 -9.36 -7.88 2.91
N GLU A 106 -10.66 -7.72 2.68
CA GLU A 106 -11.40 -8.43 1.62
C GLU A 106 -10.90 -8.06 0.22
N GLN A 107 -10.66 -6.76 -0.05
CA GLN A 107 -10.15 -6.30 -1.35
C GLN A 107 -8.76 -6.87 -1.64
N PHE A 108 -7.84 -6.77 -0.70
CA PHE A 108 -6.47 -7.24 -0.90
C PHE A 108 -6.35 -8.76 -0.83
N GLY A 109 -7.18 -9.42 -0.04
CA GLY A 109 -7.32 -10.88 -0.08
C GLY A 109 -7.86 -11.38 -1.42
N THR A 110 -8.82 -10.67 -2.01
CA THR A 110 -9.32 -10.96 -3.36
C THR A 110 -8.21 -10.78 -4.41
N LEU A 111 -7.44 -9.69 -4.32
CA LEU A 111 -6.32 -9.44 -5.22
C LEU A 111 -5.25 -10.53 -5.10
N GLU A 112 -4.90 -10.95 -3.89
CA GLU A 112 -3.92 -12.02 -3.65
C GLU A 112 -4.44 -13.37 -4.17
N ALA A 113 -5.73 -13.68 -4.01
CA ALA A 113 -6.33 -14.88 -4.56
C ALA A 113 -6.30 -14.90 -6.11
N LEU A 114 -6.44 -13.73 -6.76
CA LEU A 114 -6.36 -13.60 -8.21
C LEU A 114 -4.92 -13.60 -8.73
N TYR A 115 -3.98 -13.03 -7.96
CA TYR A 115 -2.58 -12.81 -8.36
C TYR A 115 -1.61 -13.27 -7.27
N PRO A 116 -1.55 -14.57 -6.95
CA PRO A 116 -0.83 -15.10 -5.79
C PRO A 116 0.65 -14.68 -5.74
N GLY A 117 1.09 -14.24 -4.57
CA GLY A 117 2.49 -13.86 -4.31
C GLY A 117 2.92 -12.52 -4.91
N ARG A 118 1.99 -11.76 -5.55
CA ARG A 118 2.32 -10.54 -6.28
C ARG A 118 1.74 -9.26 -5.66
N ILE A 119 0.95 -9.35 -4.62
CA ILE A 119 0.23 -8.20 -4.06
C ILE A 119 0.97 -7.65 -2.84
N ASP A 120 1.11 -6.32 -2.77
CA ASP A 120 1.59 -5.57 -1.61
C ASP A 120 0.49 -4.63 -1.10
N LEU A 121 0.35 -4.52 0.22
CA LEU A 121 -0.56 -3.58 0.87
C LEU A 121 0.22 -2.52 1.63
N GLY A 122 0.51 -1.40 0.99
CA GLY A 122 1.03 -0.21 1.67
C GLY A 122 -0.12 0.59 2.26
N ILE A 123 -0.01 1.02 3.51
CA ILE A 123 -1.03 1.78 4.24
C ILE A 123 -0.48 3.08 4.81
N GLY A 124 -1.23 4.16 4.68
CA GLY A 124 -0.89 5.48 5.17
C GLY A 124 -1.89 6.01 6.19
N ARG A 125 -1.41 6.90 7.09
CA ARG A 125 -2.24 7.56 8.11
C ARG A 125 -2.94 8.81 7.58
N ALA A 126 -2.32 9.52 6.65
CA ALA A 126 -2.88 10.75 6.10
C ALA A 126 -4.19 10.45 5.34
N PRO A 127 -5.18 11.37 5.36
CA PRO A 127 -6.43 11.17 4.62
C PRO A 127 -6.25 11.27 3.09
N GLY A 128 -5.10 11.74 2.59
CA GLY A 128 -4.83 11.88 1.15
C GLY A 128 -5.76 12.84 0.43
N THR A 129 -6.42 13.75 1.17
CA THR A 129 -7.43 14.67 0.63
C THR A 129 -7.76 15.81 1.61
N ASP A 130 -8.61 16.75 1.17
CA ASP A 130 -9.16 17.84 2.00
C ASP A 130 -10.25 17.35 3.00
N GLN A 131 -10.58 18.21 3.98
CA GLN A 131 -11.56 17.85 5.02
C GLN A 131 -12.99 17.59 4.49
N MET A 132 -13.41 18.26 3.42
CA MET A 132 -14.75 18.04 2.85
C MET A 132 -14.82 16.66 2.20
N THR A 133 -13.80 16.31 1.46
CA THR A 133 -13.68 14.99 0.83
C THR A 133 -13.54 13.89 1.87
N ALA A 134 -12.76 14.10 2.93
CA ALA A 134 -12.65 13.14 4.03
C ALA A 134 -14.03 12.88 4.70
N ARG A 135 -14.88 13.92 4.85
CA ARG A 135 -16.26 13.76 5.32
C ARG A 135 -17.14 12.99 4.35
N ALA A 136 -16.96 13.16 3.04
CA ALA A 136 -17.70 12.43 2.03
C ALA A 136 -17.32 10.94 1.99
N LEU A 137 -16.06 10.61 2.25
CA LEU A 137 -15.55 9.24 2.34
C LEU A 137 -16.01 8.52 3.61
N ARG A 138 -16.17 9.25 4.71
CA ARG A 138 -16.55 8.71 6.02
C ARG A 138 -17.97 9.11 6.39
N ARG A 139 -18.86 8.15 6.54
CA ARG A 139 -20.22 8.39 7.05
C ARG A 139 -20.27 8.59 8.58
N THR A 140 -19.28 8.09 9.32
CA THR A 140 -19.16 8.26 10.77
C THR A 140 -17.91 9.07 11.09
N LEU A 141 -18.10 10.27 11.66
CA LEU A 141 -17.01 11.18 12.03
C LEU A 141 -16.38 10.85 13.40
N SER A 142 -16.73 9.70 13.99
CA SER A 142 -16.27 9.31 15.33
C SER A 142 -14.85 8.71 15.35
N GLY A 143 -14.26 8.40 14.18
CA GLY A 143 -12.88 7.92 14.08
C GLY A 143 -11.89 9.08 13.92
N SER A 144 -10.78 9.03 14.65
CA SER A 144 -9.65 9.96 14.56
C SER A 144 -8.51 9.33 13.74
N VAL A 145 -7.63 10.17 13.19
CA VAL A 145 -6.33 9.71 12.67
C VAL A 145 -5.46 9.07 13.76
N ASP A 146 -5.79 9.33 15.02
CA ASP A 146 -5.15 8.71 16.19
C ASP A 146 -5.56 7.24 16.38
N ASP A 147 -6.65 6.80 15.73
CA ASP A 147 -7.07 5.39 15.70
C ASP A 147 -6.22 4.53 14.76
N PHE A 148 -5.36 5.14 13.93
CA PHE A 148 -4.58 4.44 12.92
C PHE A 148 -3.82 3.21 13.43
N PRO A 149 -3.14 3.21 14.59
CA PRO A 149 -2.48 2.00 15.08
C PRO A 149 -3.45 0.86 15.39
N ARG A 150 -4.66 1.18 15.90
CA ARG A 150 -5.71 0.21 16.16
C ARG A 150 -6.25 -0.39 14.84
N ASP A 151 -6.51 0.47 13.86
CA ASP A 151 -7.02 0.06 12.56
C ASP A 151 -6.00 -0.81 11.80
N VAL A 152 -4.69 -0.52 11.96
CA VAL A 152 -3.59 -1.37 11.45
C VAL A 152 -3.62 -2.76 12.10
N MET A 153 -3.79 -2.83 13.41
CA MET A 153 -3.85 -4.11 14.13
C MET A 153 -5.10 -4.90 13.75
N GLU A 154 -6.25 -4.24 13.59
CA GLU A 154 -7.49 -4.86 13.13
C GLU A 154 -7.33 -5.43 11.71
N LEU A 155 -6.78 -4.66 10.78
CA LEU A 155 -6.48 -5.10 9.42
C LEU A 155 -5.54 -6.31 9.40
N ARG A 156 -4.48 -6.26 10.21
CA ARG A 156 -3.53 -7.36 10.36
C ARG A 156 -4.20 -8.64 10.88
N GLN A 157 -5.14 -8.50 11.83
CA GLN A 157 -5.91 -9.62 12.35
C GLN A 157 -6.80 -10.24 11.27
N TYR A 158 -7.46 -9.45 10.41
CA TYR A 158 -8.27 -9.97 9.31
C TYR A 158 -7.48 -10.72 8.25
N LEU A 159 -6.21 -10.38 8.04
CA LEU A 159 -5.33 -11.02 7.06
C LEU A 159 -4.50 -12.18 7.66
N ALA A 160 -4.56 -12.37 8.98
CA ALA A 160 -3.89 -13.47 9.67
C ALA A 160 -4.57 -14.82 9.38
N ASP A 161 -3.90 -15.90 9.78
CA ASP A 161 -4.46 -17.25 9.71
C ASP A 161 -5.80 -17.36 10.47
N ALA A 162 -6.63 -18.28 10.03
CA ALA A 162 -7.97 -18.51 10.56
C ALA A 162 -7.99 -18.73 12.09
N ASP A 163 -8.71 -17.87 12.82
CA ASP A 163 -9.06 -18.11 14.22
C ASP A 163 -10.53 -18.60 14.31
N PRO A 164 -10.76 -19.84 14.76
CA PRO A 164 -12.13 -20.38 14.90
C PRO A 164 -13.05 -19.55 15.81
N ASN A 165 -12.47 -18.75 16.71
CA ASN A 165 -13.21 -17.89 17.64
C ASN A 165 -13.53 -16.51 17.05
N GLN A 166 -12.94 -16.13 15.94
CA GLN A 166 -13.17 -14.85 15.28
C GLN A 166 -14.56 -14.83 14.63
N ARG A 167 -15.44 -13.95 15.13
CA ARG A 167 -16.84 -13.85 14.65
C ARG A 167 -16.99 -13.14 13.32
N VAL A 168 -16.12 -12.17 13.04
CA VAL A 168 -16.10 -11.43 11.78
C VAL A 168 -14.81 -11.77 11.05
N ARG A 169 -14.93 -12.29 9.85
CA ARG A 169 -13.80 -12.81 9.06
C ARG A 169 -13.75 -12.10 7.71
N ALA A 170 -12.57 -11.81 7.23
CA ALA A 170 -12.36 -11.32 5.86
C ALA A 170 -12.32 -12.52 4.90
N VAL A 171 -13.27 -12.60 3.98
CA VAL A 171 -13.29 -13.67 2.97
C VAL A 171 -13.25 -13.03 1.59
N PRO A 172 -12.17 -13.30 0.81
CA PRO A 172 -11.12 -14.32 0.94
C PRO A 172 -9.80 -13.83 1.60
N GLY A 173 -9.81 -12.81 2.46
CA GLY A 173 -8.60 -12.18 3.03
C GLY A 173 -7.86 -13.00 4.08
N GLU A 174 -8.58 -13.83 4.83
CA GLU A 174 -8.03 -14.64 5.92
C GLU A 174 -6.95 -15.62 5.42
N GLY A 175 -5.77 -15.57 6.04
CA GLY A 175 -4.64 -16.41 5.65
C GLY A 175 -3.98 -16.04 4.30
N ALA A 176 -4.37 -14.92 3.70
CA ALA A 176 -3.88 -14.53 2.37
C ALA A 176 -2.39 -14.23 2.33
N GLY A 177 -1.75 -13.92 3.48
CA GLY A 177 -0.31 -13.67 3.55
C GLY A 177 0.15 -12.40 2.82
N VAL A 178 -0.76 -11.43 2.57
CA VAL A 178 -0.43 -10.17 1.89
C VAL A 178 0.56 -9.37 2.74
N PRO A 179 1.75 -8.99 2.23
CA PRO A 179 2.70 -8.15 2.96
C PRO A 179 2.11 -6.75 3.19
N ILE A 180 2.10 -6.32 4.45
CA ILE A 180 1.63 -4.99 4.85
C ILE A 180 2.83 -4.09 5.11
N TRP A 181 2.82 -2.88 4.54
CA TRP A 181 3.86 -1.86 4.68
C TRP A 181 3.26 -0.61 5.33
N ILE A 182 3.93 -0.05 6.34
CA ILE A 182 3.60 1.28 6.85
C ILE A 182 4.23 2.33 5.95
N LEU A 183 3.46 3.31 5.50
CA LEU A 183 3.95 4.45 4.72
C LEU A 183 3.84 5.75 5.53
N GLY A 184 4.81 6.63 5.36
CA GLY A 184 4.78 7.94 6.00
C GLY A 184 5.96 8.81 5.62
N SER A 185 5.89 10.08 6.03
CA SER A 185 6.94 11.08 5.83
C SER A 185 7.46 11.65 7.16
N SER A 186 7.25 10.93 8.26
CA SER A 186 7.62 11.38 9.61
C SER A 186 8.12 10.22 10.47
N LEU A 187 8.81 10.55 11.55
CA LEU A 187 9.30 9.58 12.54
C LEU A 187 8.17 8.77 13.20
N TYR A 188 6.95 9.33 13.27
CA TYR A 188 5.80 8.60 13.81
C TYR A 188 5.56 7.27 13.09
N GLY A 189 5.57 7.29 11.73
CA GLY A 189 5.41 6.07 10.94
C GLY A 189 6.55 5.08 11.13
N ALA A 190 7.79 5.56 11.23
CA ALA A 190 8.97 4.73 11.49
C ALA A 190 8.87 4.04 12.87
N HIS A 191 8.57 4.81 13.92
CA HIS A 191 8.36 4.24 15.27
C HIS A 191 7.21 3.24 15.32
N LEU A 192 6.09 3.50 14.65
CA LEU A 192 4.98 2.57 14.59
C LEU A 192 5.37 1.28 13.87
N ALA A 193 6.05 1.38 12.74
CA ALA A 193 6.52 0.23 11.97
C ALA A 193 7.49 -0.61 12.80
N ALA A 194 8.47 0.03 13.47
CA ALA A 194 9.42 -0.65 14.36
C ALA A 194 8.71 -1.35 15.52
N ALA A 195 7.77 -0.66 16.20
CA ALA A 195 7.02 -1.22 17.32
C ALA A 195 6.16 -2.44 16.93
N LEU A 196 5.66 -2.48 15.69
CA LEU A 196 4.84 -3.58 15.16
C LEU A 196 5.66 -4.64 14.40
N GLY A 197 6.97 -4.45 14.23
CA GLY A 197 7.83 -5.32 13.43
C GLY A 197 7.41 -5.37 11.96
N MET A 198 6.97 -4.24 11.40
CA MET A 198 6.46 -4.13 10.02
C MET A 198 7.43 -3.37 9.13
N PRO A 199 7.50 -3.69 7.83
CA PRO A 199 8.29 -2.91 6.89
C PRO A 199 7.78 -1.47 6.79
N TYR A 200 8.71 -0.53 6.60
CA TYR A 200 8.44 0.89 6.47
C TYR A 200 8.87 1.43 5.12
N ALA A 201 8.03 2.27 4.49
CA ALA A 201 8.37 3.01 3.29
C ALA A 201 8.27 4.52 3.56
N PHE A 202 9.43 5.19 3.51
CA PHE A 202 9.52 6.62 3.79
C PHE A 202 9.29 7.46 2.53
N ALA A 203 8.31 8.35 2.59
CA ALA A 203 7.99 9.27 1.49
C ALA A 203 8.96 10.47 1.48
N SER A 204 10.20 10.24 1.08
CA SER A 204 11.30 11.22 1.10
C SER A 204 11.05 12.45 0.23
N HIS A 205 10.21 12.33 -0.80
CA HIS A 205 9.80 13.46 -1.65
C HIS A 205 8.98 14.52 -0.90
N PHE A 206 8.35 14.16 0.23
CA PHE A 206 7.64 15.13 1.10
C PHE A 206 8.54 15.68 2.21
N ALA A 207 9.46 14.89 2.74
CA ALA A 207 10.27 15.26 3.90
C ALA A 207 11.70 14.70 3.81
N PRO A 208 12.50 15.13 2.81
CA PRO A 208 13.84 14.57 2.58
C PRO A 208 14.78 14.73 3.80
N ALA A 209 14.63 15.81 4.57
CA ALA A 209 15.47 16.06 5.74
C ALA A 209 15.28 15.06 6.88
N ALA A 210 14.08 14.49 7.04
CA ALA A 210 13.77 13.53 8.10
C ALA A 210 14.05 12.07 7.70
N MET A 211 14.52 11.83 6.48
CA MET A 211 14.70 10.46 5.97
C MET A 211 15.76 9.68 6.75
N MET A 212 16.89 10.31 7.03
CA MET A 212 18.00 9.64 7.73
C MET A 212 17.62 9.28 9.16
N ASP A 213 16.97 10.21 9.87
CA ASP A 213 16.46 9.96 11.23
C ASP A 213 15.43 8.81 11.26
N ALA A 214 14.62 8.71 10.21
CA ALA A 214 13.62 7.62 10.08
C ALA A 214 14.25 6.26 9.77
N VAL A 215 15.43 6.22 9.15
CA VAL A 215 16.19 4.99 8.88
C VAL A 215 16.89 4.48 10.14
N GLU A 216 17.22 5.38 11.08
CA GLU A 216 17.90 5.03 12.34
C GLU A 216 16.93 4.44 13.41
N VAL A 217 15.62 4.60 13.22
CA VAL A 217 14.56 4.03 14.09
C VAL A 217 14.40 2.54 13.84
#